data_6a7c24e25273795792c33b24fa2f4c71
#
_entry.id   6a7c24e25273795792c33b24fa2f4c71
#
_cell.length_a   1.000
_cell.length_b   1.000
_cell.length_c   1.000
_cell.angle_alpha   90.00
_cell.angle_beta   90.00
_cell.angle_gamma   90.00
#
_symmetry.space_group_name_H-M   'P 1'
#
loop_
_entity.id
_entity.type
_entity.pdbx_description
1 polymer ?
#
loop_
_entity_poly.entity_id
_entity_poly.type
_entity_poly.pdbx_seq_one_letter_code
_entity_poly.pdbx_strand_id
1 'polypeptide(L)'
;MLLARQFQKYDFGPAINMEKYQQETPPKISLTTFSDMPIAMLCGSSDKLASPHDYMWLRDELASNGNCIFYKEYDFGHLAFLMPANKTIFHDMFVLMKRYNLLFRP
;
A
#
# COMPACT_ATOMS: atom_id res chain seq x y z
N MET A 1 -9.49 2.94 5.78
CA MET A 1 -8.92 4.29 5.90
C MET A 1 -7.90 4.35 7.03
N LEU A 2 -6.74 4.95 6.78
CA LEU A 2 -5.67 5.05 7.78
C LEU A 2 -5.83 6.35 8.58
N LEU A 3 -6.75 6.38 9.54
CA LEU A 3 -7.05 7.57 10.33
C LEU A 3 -5.82 8.11 11.09
N ALA A 4 -4.98 7.21 11.58
CA ALA A 4 -3.78 7.57 12.34
C ALA A 4 -2.53 7.68 11.46
N ARG A 5 -2.65 7.55 10.14
CA ARG A 5 -1.55 7.57 9.18
C ARG A 5 -0.41 6.67 9.61
N GLN A 6 -0.74 5.43 9.93
CA GLN A 6 0.22 4.40 10.32
C GLN A 6 -0.38 3.03 10.08
N PHE A 7 0.47 2.06 9.80
CA PHE A 7 0.07 0.67 9.85
C PHE A 7 0.14 0.17 11.28
N GLN A 8 -0.90 -0.54 11.71
CA GLN A 8 -0.97 -1.07 13.06
C GLN A 8 -1.82 -2.33 13.09
N LYS A 9 -1.65 -3.11 14.14
CA LYS A 9 -2.53 -4.26 14.40
C LYS A 9 -3.92 -3.77 14.75
N TYR A 10 -4.89 -4.69 14.76
CA TYR A 10 -6.29 -4.36 15.04
C TYR A 10 -6.46 -3.77 16.43
N ASP A 11 -7.27 -2.74 16.55
CA ASP A 11 -7.59 -2.08 17.81
C ASP A 11 -8.84 -2.72 18.41
N PHE A 12 -8.64 -3.51 19.46
CA PHE A 12 -9.72 -4.15 20.22
C PHE A 12 -10.29 -3.27 21.34
N GLY A 13 -9.73 -2.08 21.54
CA GLY A 13 -9.98 -1.23 22.69
C GLY A 13 -8.97 -1.48 23.82
N PRO A 14 -8.81 -0.51 24.76
CA PRO A 14 -7.72 -0.55 25.73
C PRO A 14 -7.64 -1.84 26.56
N ALA A 15 -8.78 -2.34 27.06
CA ALA A 15 -8.80 -3.53 27.91
C ALA A 15 -8.34 -4.79 27.18
N ILE A 16 -8.88 -5.04 25.97
CA ILE A 16 -8.53 -6.23 25.18
C ILE A 16 -7.14 -6.09 24.59
N ASN A 17 -6.73 -4.89 24.21
CA ASN A 17 -5.37 -4.62 23.74
C ASN A 17 -4.34 -4.98 24.82
N MET A 18 -4.60 -4.59 26.07
CA MET A 18 -3.72 -4.91 27.19
C MET A 18 -3.56 -6.42 27.36
N GLU A 19 -4.65 -7.18 27.19
CA GLU A 19 -4.64 -8.63 27.28
C GLU A 19 -3.85 -9.29 26.15
N LYS A 20 -4.06 -8.80 24.90
CA LYS A 20 -3.46 -9.40 23.69
C LYS A 20 -2.06 -8.89 23.39
N TYR A 21 -1.80 -7.60 23.64
CA TYR A 21 -0.57 -6.92 23.21
C TYR A 21 0.28 -6.41 24.38
N GLN A 22 -0.18 -6.53 25.62
CA GLN A 22 0.46 -6.01 26.83
C GLN A 22 0.63 -4.48 26.79
N GLN A 23 -0.24 -3.79 26.05
CA GLN A 23 -0.31 -2.33 25.97
C GLN A 23 -1.74 -1.90 25.58
N GLU A 24 -2.14 -0.69 25.96
CA GLU A 24 -3.51 -0.19 25.72
C GLU A 24 -3.78 0.16 24.25
N THR A 25 -2.74 0.40 23.48
CA THR A 25 -2.85 0.75 22.07
C THR A 25 -2.36 -0.39 21.19
N PRO A 26 -2.90 -0.54 19.95
CA PRO A 26 -2.41 -1.59 19.05
C PRO A 26 -0.96 -1.29 18.61
N PRO A 27 -0.11 -2.34 18.50
CA PRO A 27 1.25 -2.17 18.04
C PRO A 27 1.32 -1.65 16.60
N LYS A 28 2.26 -0.78 16.33
CA LYS A 28 2.55 -0.32 14.97
C LYS A 28 3.29 -1.41 14.20
N ILE A 29 2.98 -1.51 12.91
CA ILE A 29 3.70 -2.37 11.98
C ILE A 29 4.71 -1.48 11.25
N SER A 30 6.00 -1.75 11.44
CA SER A 30 7.04 -0.94 10.82
C SER A 30 7.17 -1.27 9.34
N LEU A 31 7.11 -0.24 8.48
CA LEU A 31 7.30 -0.38 7.03
C LEU A 31 8.77 -0.63 6.67
N THR A 32 9.70 -0.37 7.58
CA THR A 32 11.12 -0.64 7.34
C THR A 32 11.43 -2.13 7.24
N THR A 33 10.56 -3.00 7.78
CA THR A 33 10.73 -4.46 7.62
C THR A 33 10.61 -4.91 6.17
N PHE A 34 10.06 -4.08 5.28
CA PHE A 34 9.89 -4.38 3.86
C PHE A 34 10.91 -3.66 2.98
N SER A 35 11.94 -3.05 3.55
CA SER A 35 12.85 -2.16 2.81
C SER A 35 13.62 -2.86 1.69
N ASP A 36 13.78 -4.17 1.76
CA ASP A 36 14.43 -4.99 0.72
C ASP A 36 13.46 -5.53 -0.33
N MET A 37 12.16 -5.29 -0.16
CA MET A 37 11.13 -5.76 -1.09
C MET A 37 10.73 -4.63 -2.05
N PRO A 38 10.87 -4.81 -3.37
CA PRO A 38 10.40 -3.81 -4.31
C PRO A 38 8.87 -3.74 -4.32
N ILE A 39 8.33 -2.53 -4.19
CA ILE A 39 6.89 -2.29 -4.13
C ILE A 39 6.50 -1.30 -5.22
N ALA A 40 5.49 -1.67 -6.02
CA ALA A 40 4.86 -0.79 -6.98
C ALA A 40 3.48 -0.37 -6.47
N MET A 41 3.16 0.91 -6.59
CA MET A 41 1.87 1.45 -6.18
C MET A 41 1.11 1.96 -7.39
N LEU A 42 -0.07 1.38 -7.64
CA LEU A 42 -0.99 1.79 -8.68
C LEU A 42 -2.28 2.27 -7.99
N CYS A 43 -2.56 3.54 -8.06
CA CYS A 43 -3.59 4.19 -7.25
C CYS A 43 -4.63 4.87 -8.11
N GLY A 44 -5.86 4.98 -7.61
CA GLY A 44 -6.95 5.70 -8.26
C GLY A 44 -7.16 7.08 -7.63
N SER A 45 -7.03 8.14 -8.41
CA SER A 45 -7.16 9.51 -7.89
C SER A 45 -8.58 9.85 -7.43
N SER A 46 -9.58 9.11 -7.90
CA SER A 46 -10.98 9.25 -7.49
C SER A 46 -11.43 8.20 -6.48
N ASP A 47 -10.49 7.44 -5.92
CA ASP A 47 -10.77 6.38 -4.95
C ASP A 47 -11.14 7.02 -3.60
N LYS A 48 -12.36 6.71 -3.11
CA LYS A 48 -12.86 7.21 -1.84
C LYS A 48 -12.61 6.25 -0.68
N LEU A 49 -12.23 5.01 -0.97
CA LEU A 49 -11.93 4.00 0.05
C LEU A 49 -10.45 4.00 0.38
N ALA A 50 -9.59 3.92 -0.63
CA ALA A 50 -8.15 4.11 -0.49
C ALA A 50 -7.83 5.53 -0.97
N SER A 51 -8.02 6.52 -0.09
CA SER A 51 -7.99 7.93 -0.46
C SER A 51 -6.58 8.42 -0.85
N PRO A 52 -6.47 9.47 -1.69
CA PRO A 52 -5.18 10.03 -2.06
C PRO A 52 -4.30 10.43 -0.87
N HIS A 53 -4.88 10.96 0.20
CA HIS A 53 -4.12 11.30 1.39
C HIS A 53 -3.43 10.08 2.00
N ASP A 54 -4.13 8.95 2.05
CA ASP A 54 -3.61 7.72 2.65
C ASP A 54 -2.53 7.09 1.77
N TYR A 55 -2.78 6.96 0.46
CA TYR A 55 -1.77 6.31 -0.40
C TYR A 55 -0.56 7.21 -0.69
N MET A 56 -0.73 8.53 -0.70
CA MET A 56 0.41 9.44 -0.82
C MET A 56 1.31 9.38 0.41
N TRP A 57 0.72 9.28 1.60
CA TRP A 57 1.48 9.05 2.82
C TRP A 57 2.27 7.74 2.74
N LEU A 58 1.62 6.65 2.30
CA LEU A 58 2.28 5.35 2.14
C LEU A 58 3.42 5.43 1.12
N ARG A 59 3.19 6.10 -0.02
CA ARG A 59 4.23 6.33 -1.02
C ARG A 59 5.45 6.98 -0.42
N ASP A 60 5.25 8.06 0.35
CA ASP A 60 6.35 8.82 0.93
C ASP A 60 7.13 7.98 1.94
N GLU A 61 6.43 7.17 2.74
CA GLU A 61 7.07 6.25 3.69
C GLU A 61 7.91 5.19 2.96
N LEU A 62 7.38 4.59 1.91
CA LEU A 62 8.10 3.60 1.12
C LEU A 62 9.26 4.22 0.34
N ALA A 63 9.09 5.43 -0.18
CA ALA A 63 10.14 6.14 -0.88
C ALA A 63 11.31 6.47 0.05
N SER A 64 11.05 6.83 1.31
CA SER A 64 12.09 7.08 2.29
C SER A 64 12.88 5.81 2.63
N ASN A 65 12.27 4.64 2.50
CA ASN A 65 12.95 3.34 2.64
C ASN A 65 13.71 2.93 1.36
N GLY A 66 13.48 3.61 0.23
CA GLY A 66 14.12 3.32 -1.04
C GLY A 66 13.52 2.12 -1.80
N ASN A 67 12.36 1.62 -1.39
CA ASN A 67 11.77 0.43 -2.00
C ASN A 67 10.49 0.68 -2.82
N CYS A 68 10.03 1.93 -2.96
CA CYS A 68 8.95 2.26 -3.88
C CYS A 68 9.54 2.41 -5.29
N ILE A 69 9.40 1.37 -6.11
CA ILE A 69 10.03 1.28 -7.43
C ILE A 69 9.19 1.87 -8.55
N PHE A 70 7.90 2.04 -8.31
CA PHE A 70 6.96 2.57 -9.27
C PHE A 70 5.77 3.16 -8.54
N TYR A 71 5.32 4.34 -8.98
CA TYR A 71 4.13 4.99 -8.47
C TYR A 71 3.38 5.64 -9.62
N LYS A 72 2.09 5.35 -9.75
CA LYS A 72 1.26 5.99 -10.76
C LYS A 72 -0.17 6.15 -10.25
N GLU A 73 -0.74 7.33 -10.49
CA GLU A 73 -2.14 7.60 -10.26
C GLU A 73 -2.92 7.46 -11.57
N TYR A 74 -4.05 6.79 -11.49
CA TYR A 74 -4.98 6.64 -12.60
C TYR A 74 -6.25 7.42 -12.27
N ASP A 75 -6.86 8.04 -13.27
CA ASP A 75 -8.08 8.83 -13.09
C ASP A 75 -9.30 7.89 -13.02
N PHE A 76 -9.43 7.16 -11.93
CA PHE A 76 -10.58 6.29 -11.69
C PHE A 76 -10.76 6.02 -10.18
N GLY A 77 -11.95 5.45 -9.84
CA GLY A 77 -12.28 5.07 -8.47
C GLY A 77 -11.89 3.64 -8.13
N HIS A 78 -12.25 3.22 -6.93
CA HIS A 78 -11.85 1.94 -6.36
C HIS A 78 -12.25 0.72 -7.20
N LEU A 79 -13.51 0.66 -7.65
CA LEU A 79 -14.01 -0.49 -8.41
C LEU A 79 -13.48 -0.56 -9.85
N ALA A 80 -12.92 0.53 -10.35
CA ALA A 80 -12.37 0.56 -11.70
C ALA A 80 -11.12 -0.33 -11.86
N PHE A 81 -10.49 -0.75 -10.76
CA PHE A 81 -9.42 -1.75 -10.81
C PHE A 81 -9.91 -3.10 -11.33
N LEU A 82 -11.18 -3.41 -11.15
CA LEU A 82 -11.78 -4.65 -11.66
C LEU A 82 -12.24 -4.51 -13.12
N MET A 83 -12.78 -3.34 -13.47
CA MET A 83 -13.38 -3.09 -14.79
C MET A 83 -13.02 -1.68 -15.29
N PRO A 84 -11.73 -1.39 -15.57
CA PRO A 84 -11.33 -0.05 -16.01
C PRO A 84 -11.78 0.21 -17.45
N ALA A 85 -12.26 1.43 -17.70
CA ALA A 85 -12.57 1.89 -19.05
C ALA A 85 -11.29 2.03 -19.89
N ASN A 86 -10.20 2.49 -19.26
CA ASN A 86 -8.87 2.55 -19.85
C ASN A 86 -8.01 1.42 -19.27
N LYS A 87 -7.50 0.58 -20.14
CA LYS A 87 -6.74 -0.62 -19.74
C LYS A 87 -5.24 -0.39 -19.61
N THR A 88 -4.80 0.86 -19.58
CA THR A 88 -3.39 1.21 -19.41
C THR A 88 -2.81 0.59 -18.13
N ILE A 89 -3.61 0.51 -17.07
CA ILE A 89 -3.19 -0.10 -15.81
C ILE A 89 -2.76 -1.56 -15.99
N PHE A 90 -3.47 -2.33 -16.81
CA PHE A 90 -3.11 -3.74 -17.07
C PHE A 90 -1.79 -3.84 -17.82
N HIS A 91 -1.56 -2.94 -18.76
CA HIS A 91 -0.29 -2.87 -19.48
C HIS A 91 0.86 -2.55 -18.51
N ASP A 92 0.69 -1.55 -17.65
CA ASP A 92 1.71 -1.15 -16.68
C ASP A 92 2.01 -2.29 -15.71
N MET A 93 0.98 -2.96 -15.19
CA MET A 93 1.15 -4.13 -14.33
C MET A 93 1.91 -5.25 -15.03
N PHE A 94 1.56 -5.53 -16.28
CA PHE A 94 2.19 -6.59 -17.07
C PHE A 94 3.69 -6.30 -17.29
N VAL A 95 4.03 -5.06 -17.63
CA VAL A 95 5.42 -4.64 -17.82
C VAL A 95 6.23 -4.83 -16.53
N LEU A 96 5.67 -4.40 -15.40
CA LEU A 96 6.33 -4.56 -14.09
C LEU A 96 6.52 -6.03 -13.72
N MET A 97 5.49 -6.84 -13.89
CA MET A 97 5.55 -8.27 -13.58
C MET A 97 6.58 -8.97 -14.44
N LYS A 98 6.59 -8.68 -15.73
CA LYS A 98 7.56 -9.26 -16.65
C LYS A 98 9.00 -8.88 -16.30
N ARG A 99 9.23 -7.62 -15.97
CA ARG A 99 10.55 -7.11 -15.57
C ARG A 99 11.08 -7.85 -14.35
N TYR A 100 10.29 -7.95 -13.29
CA TYR A 100 10.72 -8.55 -12.04
C TYR A 100 10.74 -10.08 -12.10
N ASN A 101 9.87 -10.68 -12.87
CA ASN A 101 9.90 -12.12 -13.11
C ASN A 101 11.20 -12.55 -13.82
N LEU A 102 11.66 -11.75 -14.79
CA LEU A 102 12.93 -12.02 -15.47
C LEU A 102 14.13 -11.91 -14.55
N LEU A 103 14.10 -10.94 -13.59
CA LEU A 103 15.19 -10.74 -12.64
C LEU A 103 15.31 -11.87 -11.61
N PHE A 104 14.19 -12.50 -11.26
CA PHE A 104 14.14 -13.50 -10.20
C PHE A 104 13.89 -14.92 -10.71
N ARG A 105 14.02 -15.16 -12.01
CA ARG A 105 13.96 -16.50 -12.56
C ARG A 105 15.17 -17.32 -12.10
N PRO A 106 14.91 -18.56 -11.62
CA PRO A 106 15.99 -19.49 -11.30
C PRO A 106 16.81 -19.88 -12.52
#